data_296fb61daedbf3b55d35ef1688b2b36c
#
_entry.id   296fb61daedbf3b55d35ef1688b2b36c
#
_cell.length_a   1.000
_cell.length_b   1.000
_cell.length_c   1.000
_cell.angle_alpha   90.00
_cell.angle_beta   90.00
_cell.angle_gamma   90.00
#
_symmetry.space_group_name_H-M   'P 1'
#
loop_
_entity.id
_entity.type
_entity.pdbx_description
1 polymer ?
#
loop_
_entity_poly.entity_id
_entity_poly.type
_entity_poly.pdbx_seq_one_letter_code
_entity_poly.pdbx_strand_id
1 'polypeptide(L)'
;MFGCSRGACRGAVGRGLQMGWERSKSAVRGAIARHRRSAIVGTMHRAAAFFVSAWHNEGGDFANNGERAVLQRLTPADLRLAIDVGANVGDWARGALQCWPNCRVHAFEVAPRTQEALVAAFLSSPVRGRIEFHALGLSDLPGDRTMYYFPDHDKLTCDTPRHEGLAAVPFEAHLTTLDAFCGERGIEAIDFLKIDVEGAEHRVLKGARGLLEADRIACIQFEYGAFSIQTRFLLKDYFELLSERFVIGKIFPDHVAFGGYDWTTEDFRFSNYVCVLKERPDLQRMLRG
;
A
#
# COMPACT_ATOMS: atom_id res chain seq x y z
N MET A 1 -49.61 -35.65 35.00
CA MET A 1 -49.45 -34.22 34.55
C MET A 1 -48.33 -34.18 33.55
N PHE A 2 -48.69 -34.00 32.29
CA PHE A 2 -47.72 -34.01 31.19
C PHE A 2 -47.14 -32.59 30.97
N GLY A 3 -45.83 -32.43 31.18
CA GLY A 3 -45.09 -31.21 30.86
C GLY A 3 -44.58 -31.28 29.41
N CYS A 4 -45.24 -30.58 28.50
CA CYS A 4 -44.81 -30.47 27.10
C CYS A 4 -43.65 -29.51 26.98
N SER A 5 -42.47 -29.99 26.55
CA SER A 5 -41.25 -29.22 26.33
C SER A 5 -41.37 -28.32 25.10
N ARG A 6 -41.49 -27.01 25.31
CA ARG A 6 -41.54 -25.98 24.24
C ARG A 6 -40.19 -25.70 23.55
N GLY A 7 -39.17 -26.53 23.73
CA GLY A 7 -37.80 -26.32 23.21
C GLY A 7 -37.53 -26.85 21.80
N ALA A 8 -38.31 -27.83 21.31
CA ALA A 8 -38.00 -28.54 20.07
C ALA A 8 -38.48 -27.84 18.77
N CYS A 9 -39.50 -26.98 18.85
CA CYS A 9 -40.11 -26.36 17.65
C CYS A 9 -39.34 -25.16 17.07
N ARG A 10 -38.54 -24.44 17.86
CA ARG A 10 -37.77 -23.28 17.36
C ARG A 10 -36.57 -23.67 16.49
N GLY A 11 -35.97 -24.83 16.71
CA GLY A 11 -34.80 -25.31 15.95
C GLY A 11 -35.12 -25.85 14.55
N ALA A 12 -36.35 -26.26 14.28
CA ALA A 12 -36.76 -26.85 13.00
C ALA A 12 -37.12 -25.76 11.97
N VAL A 13 -37.81 -24.70 12.41
CA VAL A 13 -38.19 -23.55 11.55
C VAL A 13 -36.94 -22.75 11.11
N GLY A 14 -35.98 -22.54 11.98
CA GLY A 14 -34.72 -21.87 11.63
C GLY A 14 -33.87 -22.63 10.61
N ARG A 15 -33.81 -23.96 10.74
CA ARG A 15 -33.08 -24.82 9.78
C ARG A 15 -33.77 -24.89 8.41
N GLY A 16 -35.09 -24.93 8.36
CA GLY A 16 -35.85 -24.93 7.11
C GLY A 16 -35.68 -23.61 6.31
N LEU A 17 -35.66 -22.45 6.98
CA LEU A 17 -35.41 -21.16 6.38
C LEU A 17 -33.96 -21.03 5.88
N GLN A 18 -32.98 -21.49 6.65
CA GLN A 18 -31.58 -21.52 6.22
C GLN A 18 -31.35 -22.43 5.00
N MET A 19 -31.95 -23.64 5.00
CA MET A 19 -31.85 -24.55 3.84
C MET A 19 -32.54 -23.99 2.59
N GLY A 20 -33.68 -23.29 2.72
CA GLY A 20 -34.36 -22.61 1.62
C GLY A 20 -33.50 -21.48 1.03
N TRP A 21 -32.89 -20.68 1.87
CA TRP A 21 -31.96 -19.61 1.48
C TRP A 21 -30.72 -20.14 0.74
N GLU A 22 -30.07 -21.18 1.23
CA GLU A 22 -28.91 -21.78 0.57
C GLU A 22 -29.24 -22.41 -0.80
N ARG A 23 -30.42 -23.05 -0.92
CA ARG A 23 -30.93 -23.56 -2.22
C ARG A 23 -31.16 -22.43 -3.22
N SER A 24 -31.76 -21.32 -2.78
CA SER A 24 -31.98 -20.13 -3.61
C SER A 24 -30.68 -19.53 -4.09
N LYS A 25 -29.68 -19.37 -3.21
CA LYS A 25 -28.34 -18.92 -3.56
C LYS A 25 -27.70 -19.83 -4.62
N SER A 26 -27.78 -21.15 -4.44
CA SER A 26 -27.22 -22.12 -5.37
C SER A 26 -27.87 -22.01 -6.76
N ALA A 27 -29.19 -21.85 -6.83
CA ALA A 27 -29.93 -21.70 -8.08
C ALA A 27 -29.53 -20.40 -8.79
N VAL A 28 -29.41 -19.28 -8.07
CA VAL A 28 -28.97 -17.96 -8.62
C VAL A 28 -27.53 -18.06 -9.12
N ARG A 29 -26.59 -18.65 -8.35
CA ARG A 29 -25.22 -18.89 -8.79
C ARG A 29 -25.17 -19.69 -10.10
N GLY A 30 -25.94 -20.78 -10.19
CA GLY A 30 -26.02 -21.59 -11.39
C GLY A 30 -26.60 -20.83 -12.59
N ALA A 31 -27.59 -19.97 -12.39
CA ALA A 31 -28.16 -19.13 -13.44
C ALA A 31 -27.13 -18.11 -13.97
N ILE A 32 -26.45 -17.39 -13.07
CA ILE A 32 -25.40 -16.43 -13.41
C ILE A 32 -24.28 -17.12 -14.20
N ALA A 33 -23.80 -18.28 -13.71
CA ALA A 33 -22.70 -19.01 -14.35
C ALA A 33 -23.07 -19.47 -15.77
N ARG A 34 -24.29 -19.97 -15.99
CA ARG A 34 -24.79 -20.38 -17.33
C ARG A 34 -24.93 -19.23 -18.28
N HIS A 35 -25.35 -18.07 -17.80
CA HIS A 35 -25.61 -16.89 -18.63
C HIS A 35 -24.49 -15.84 -18.60
N ARG A 36 -23.28 -16.19 -18.12
CA ARG A 36 -22.15 -15.23 -17.95
C ARG A 36 -21.72 -14.52 -19.24
N ARG A 37 -22.06 -15.09 -20.43
CA ARG A 37 -21.75 -14.48 -21.74
C ARG A 37 -22.84 -13.54 -22.23
N SER A 38 -23.98 -13.44 -21.54
CA SER A 38 -25.03 -12.50 -21.93
C SER A 38 -24.64 -11.05 -21.59
N ALA A 39 -25.09 -10.10 -22.41
CA ALA A 39 -24.79 -8.67 -22.19
C ALA A 39 -25.31 -8.18 -20.83
N ILE A 40 -26.49 -8.66 -20.39
CA ILE A 40 -27.10 -8.26 -19.10
C ILE A 40 -26.21 -8.72 -17.94
N VAL A 41 -25.89 -10.04 -17.89
CA VAL A 41 -25.03 -10.58 -16.81
C VAL A 41 -23.64 -9.95 -16.86
N GLY A 42 -23.08 -9.71 -18.04
CA GLY A 42 -21.81 -9.00 -18.21
C GLY A 42 -21.85 -7.56 -17.68
N THR A 43 -22.94 -6.84 -17.88
CA THR A 43 -23.10 -5.48 -17.31
C THR A 43 -23.24 -5.51 -15.80
N MET A 44 -24.04 -6.45 -15.25
CA MET A 44 -24.16 -6.65 -13.81
C MET A 44 -22.82 -7.02 -13.18
N HIS A 45 -22.05 -7.88 -13.84
CA HIS A 45 -20.69 -8.23 -13.38
C HIS A 45 -19.77 -7.02 -13.31
N ARG A 46 -19.71 -6.18 -14.36
CA ARG A 46 -18.89 -4.95 -14.36
C ARG A 46 -19.31 -3.99 -13.25
N ALA A 47 -20.63 -3.78 -13.07
CA ALA A 47 -21.14 -2.92 -12.00
C ALA A 47 -20.78 -3.47 -10.60
N ALA A 48 -20.91 -4.78 -10.39
CA ALA A 48 -20.54 -5.42 -9.14
C ALA A 48 -19.02 -5.35 -8.91
N ALA A 49 -18.19 -5.59 -9.93
CA ALA A 49 -16.74 -5.47 -9.84
C ALA A 49 -16.31 -4.05 -9.47
N PHE A 50 -16.90 -3.04 -10.12
CA PHE A 50 -16.65 -1.63 -9.78
C PHE A 50 -17.06 -1.32 -8.33
N PHE A 51 -18.23 -1.77 -7.88
CA PHE A 51 -18.66 -1.57 -6.50
C PHE A 51 -17.68 -2.21 -5.51
N VAL A 52 -17.23 -3.43 -5.78
CA VAL A 52 -16.28 -4.14 -4.91
C VAL A 52 -14.93 -3.44 -4.91
N SER A 53 -14.43 -2.99 -6.07
CA SER A 53 -13.19 -2.21 -6.19
C SER A 53 -13.27 -0.91 -5.37
N ALA A 54 -14.35 -0.16 -5.52
CA ALA A 54 -14.58 1.06 -4.75
C ALA A 54 -14.71 0.78 -3.23
N TRP A 55 -15.39 -0.31 -2.86
CA TRP A 55 -15.51 -0.74 -1.46
C TRP A 55 -14.15 -1.04 -0.81
N HIS A 56 -13.23 -1.65 -1.58
CA HIS A 56 -11.89 -1.97 -1.12
C HIS A 56 -10.89 -0.81 -1.24
N ASN A 57 -11.35 0.35 -1.72
CA ASN A 57 -10.50 1.52 -1.98
C ASN A 57 -9.34 1.22 -2.95
N GLU A 58 -9.64 0.46 -4.02
CA GLU A 58 -8.68 0.22 -5.10
C GLU A 58 -8.55 1.47 -5.97
N GLY A 59 -7.54 2.27 -5.73
CA GLY A 59 -7.29 3.48 -6.52
C GLY A 59 -5.89 4.03 -6.32
N GLY A 60 -5.19 4.32 -7.41
CA GLY A 60 -3.85 4.93 -7.41
C GLY A 60 -3.86 6.46 -7.40
N ASP A 61 -5.02 7.11 -7.26
CA ASP A 61 -5.09 8.57 -7.21
C ASP A 61 -4.78 9.06 -5.79
N PHE A 62 -3.59 9.59 -5.60
CA PHE A 62 -3.10 10.17 -4.35
C PHE A 62 -4.09 11.14 -3.69
N ALA A 63 -4.85 11.89 -4.47
CA ALA A 63 -5.80 12.86 -3.94
C ALA A 63 -7.02 12.20 -3.25
N ASN A 64 -7.40 10.98 -3.69
CA ASN A 64 -8.65 10.33 -3.32
C ASN A 64 -8.50 8.96 -2.66
N ASN A 65 -7.31 8.35 -2.70
CA ASN A 65 -7.08 7.01 -2.14
C ASN A 65 -6.81 6.98 -0.62
N GLY A 66 -6.79 8.14 0.03
CA GLY A 66 -6.55 8.29 1.47
C GLY A 66 -5.11 8.65 1.85
N GLU A 67 -4.14 8.51 0.97
CA GLU A 67 -2.74 8.89 1.26
C GLU A 67 -2.62 10.35 1.67
N ARG A 68 -3.29 11.26 0.92
CA ARG A 68 -3.34 12.68 1.27
C ARG A 68 -3.99 12.92 2.64
N ALA A 69 -5.02 12.16 2.98
CA ALA A 69 -5.66 12.26 4.28
C ALA A 69 -4.74 11.82 5.43
N VAL A 70 -3.91 10.78 5.21
CA VAL A 70 -2.85 10.38 6.16
C VAL A 70 -1.89 11.53 6.42
N LEU A 71 -1.38 12.20 5.36
CA LEU A 71 -0.48 13.36 5.53
C LEU A 71 -1.14 14.49 6.33
N GLN A 72 -2.39 14.83 6.00
CA GLN A 72 -3.14 15.90 6.66
C GLN A 72 -3.42 15.60 8.15
N ARG A 73 -3.77 14.35 8.47
CA ARG A 73 -4.04 13.93 9.85
C ARG A 73 -2.79 13.95 10.72
N LEU A 74 -1.62 13.70 10.15
CA LEU A 74 -0.34 13.74 10.84
C LEU A 74 0.26 15.16 10.93
N THR A 75 -0.39 16.19 10.38
CA THR A 75 0.09 17.60 10.49
C THR A 75 0.41 18.02 11.93
N PRO A 76 -0.42 17.68 12.96
CA PRO A 76 -0.12 18.07 14.35
C PRO A 76 1.10 17.37 14.97
N ALA A 77 1.60 16.29 14.35
CA ALA A 77 2.74 15.52 14.88
C ALA A 77 4.10 16.19 14.64
N ASP A 78 4.15 17.27 13.82
CA ASP A 78 5.36 18.04 13.50
C ASP A 78 6.53 17.13 13.04
N LEU A 79 6.27 16.28 12.06
CA LEU A 79 7.26 15.36 11.50
C LEU A 79 8.41 16.14 10.84
N ARG A 80 9.65 15.69 11.05
CA ARG A 80 10.87 16.40 10.67
C ARG A 80 11.60 15.76 9.50
N LEU A 81 11.51 14.45 9.35
CA LEU A 81 12.19 13.70 8.30
C LEU A 81 11.26 12.65 7.69
N ALA A 82 11.08 12.75 6.39
CA ALA A 82 10.41 11.72 5.61
C ALA A 82 11.32 11.20 4.48
N ILE A 83 11.15 9.92 4.17
CA ILE A 83 11.80 9.25 3.05
C ILE A 83 10.70 8.73 2.13
N ASP A 84 10.76 9.11 0.85
CA ASP A 84 9.84 8.73 -0.21
C ASP A 84 10.59 7.85 -1.21
N VAL A 85 10.34 6.53 -1.16
CA VAL A 85 10.98 5.53 -1.99
C VAL A 85 10.05 5.16 -3.13
N GLY A 86 10.48 5.40 -4.37
CA GLY A 86 9.63 5.39 -5.54
C GLY A 86 8.85 6.70 -5.64
N ALA A 87 9.56 7.83 -5.56
CA ALA A 87 8.94 9.15 -5.49
C ALA A 87 8.20 9.55 -6.77
N ASN A 88 8.44 8.87 -7.86
CA ASN A 88 7.83 9.13 -9.16
C ASN A 88 7.94 10.63 -9.53
N VAL A 89 6.86 11.30 -9.88
CA VAL A 89 6.83 12.75 -10.19
C VAL A 89 6.71 13.66 -8.94
N GLY A 90 6.69 13.07 -7.74
CA GLY A 90 6.77 13.77 -6.46
C GLY A 90 5.44 14.25 -5.88
N ASP A 91 4.31 13.66 -6.27
CA ASP A 91 2.99 14.06 -5.74
C ASP A 91 2.90 13.85 -4.24
N TRP A 92 3.37 12.69 -3.73
CA TRP A 92 3.40 12.40 -2.31
C TRP A 92 4.38 13.32 -1.56
N ALA A 93 5.62 13.44 -2.04
CA ALA A 93 6.63 14.32 -1.45
C ALA A 93 6.13 15.77 -1.34
N ARG A 94 5.46 16.27 -2.38
CA ARG A 94 4.85 17.59 -2.39
C ARG A 94 3.76 17.74 -1.33
N GLY A 95 2.87 16.74 -1.23
CA GLY A 95 1.82 16.68 -0.21
C GLY A 95 2.41 16.69 1.20
N ALA A 96 3.43 15.88 1.46
CA ALA A 96 4.13 15.80 2.74
C ALA A 96 4.74 17.16 3.12
N LEU A 97 5.47 17.81 2.19
CA LEU A 97 6.08 19.11 2.43
C LEU A 97 5.08 20.25 2.61
N GLN A 98 3.87 20.13 2.07
CA GLN A 98 2.77 21.07 2.32
C GLN A 98 2.13 20.87 3.70
N CYS A 99 1.92 19.61 4.11
CA CYS A 99 1.30 19.28 5.39
C CYS A 99 2.26 19.45 6.58
N TRP A 100 3.58 19.23 6.35
CA TRP A 100 4.61 19.21 7.40
C TRP A 100 5.64 20.31 7.16
N PRO A 101 5.41 21.53 7.68
CA PRO A 101 6.22 22.72 7.34
C PRO A 101 7.68 22.61 7.78
N ASN A 102 7.98 21.81 8.79
CA ASN A 102 9.33 21.60 9.32
C ASN A 102 10.01 20.34 8.77
N CYS A 103 9.33 19.57 7.92
CA CYS A 103 9.82 18.31 7.37
C CYS A 103 10.82 18.54 6.25
N ARG A 104 11.85 17.71 6.20
CA ARG A 104 12.70 17.45 5.05
C ARG A 104 12.33 16.13 4.41
N VAL A 105 12.43 16.03 3.10
CA VAL A 105 12.14 14.80 2.35
C VAL A 105 13.37 14.38 1.57
N HIS A 106 13.77 13.11 1.71
CA HIS A 106 14.66 12.43 0.78
C HIS A 106 13.80 11.64 -0.20
N ALA A 107 13.79 12.02 -1.47
CA ALA A 107 13.00 11.42 -2.53
C ALA A 107 13.89 10.56 -3.43
N PHE A 108 13.58 9.28 -3.50
CA PHE A 108 14.32 8.27 -4.28
C PHE A 108 13.51 7.92 -5.51
N GLU A 109 14.11 8.12 -6.69
CA GLU A 109 13.53 7.69 -7.95
C GLU A 109 14.68 7.16 -8.83
N VAL A 110 14.56 5.89 -9.23
CA VAL A 110 15.66 5.19 -9.91
C VAL A 110 15.57 5.29 -11.43
N ALA A 111 14.35 5.47 -11.98
CA ALA A 111 14.15 5.58 -13.42
C ALA A 111 14.61 6.96 -13.93
N PRO A 112 15.59 7.05 -14.87
CA PRO A 112 16.21 8.32 -15.23
C PRO A 112 15.22 9.40 -15.71
N ARG A 113 14.27 9.02 -16.57
CA ARG A 113 13.26 9.96 -17.10
C ARG A 113 12.31 10.47 -16.03
N THR A 114 11.87 9.56 -15.15
CA THR A 114 10.96 9.89 -14.05
C THR A 114 11.69 10.78 -13.03
N GLN A 115 12.96 10.49 -12.76
CA GLN A 115 13.81 11.30 -11.89
C GLN A 115 14.02 12.71 -12.45
N GLU A 116 14.25 12.87 -13.75
CA GLU A 116 14.31 14.20 -14.40
C GLU A 116 12.98 14.96 -14.24
N ALA A 117 11.84 14.29 -14.44
CA ALA A 117 10.51 14.87 -14.26
C ALA A 117 10.26 15.26 -12.79
N LEU A 118 10.67 14.41 -11.84
CA LEU A 118 10.62 14.68 -10.40
C LEU A 118 11.37 15.98 -10.06
N VAL A 119 12.63 16.10 -10.47
CA VAL A 119 13.43 17.30 -10.22
C VAL A 119 12.79 18.52 -10.85
N ALA A 120 12.37 18.42 -12.12
CA ALA A 120 11.73 19.52 -12.86
C ALA A 120 10.45 20.03 -12.16
N ALA A 121 9.66 19.11 -11.59
CA ALA A 121 8.41 19.42 -10.88
C ALA A 121 8.62 20.31 -9.63
N PHE A 122 9.84 20.36 -9.10
CA PHE A 122 10.17 21.15 -7.90
C PHE A 122 11.04 22.38 -8.18
N LEU A 123 11.53 22.60 -9.40
CA LEU A 123 12.46 23.71 -9.71
C LEU A 123 11.96 25.08 -9.23
N SER A 124 10.68 25.36 -9.43
CA SER A 124 10.04 26.63 -9.01
C SER A 124 9.17 26.48 -7.76
N SER A 125 9.27 25.36 -7.06
CA SER A 125 8.44 25.09 -5.88
C SER A 125 8.94 25.85 -4.66
N PRO A 126 8.07 26.50 -3.86
CA PRO A 126 8.46 27.14 -2.62
C PRO A 126 9.05 26.17 -1.59
N VAL A 127 8.81 24.87 -1.74
CA VAL A 127 9.33 23.82 -0.85
C VAL A 127 10.64 23.20 -1.36
N ARG A 128 11.20 23.69 -2.49
CA ARG A 128 12.41 23.12 -3.12
C ARG A 128 13.59 22.96 -2.16
N GLY A 129 13.77 23.88 -1.24
CA GLY A 129 14.86 23.84 -0.26
C GLY A 129 14.72 22.78 0.83
N ARG A 130 13.61 22.06 0.87
CA ARG A 130 13.30 21.02 1.88
C ARG A 130 13.23 19.61 1.30
N ILE A 131 13.56 19.43 0.00
CA ILE A 131 13.60 18.13 -0.67
C ILE A 131 14.98 17.88 -1.27
N GLU A 132 15.51 16.69 -1.07
CA GLU A 132 16.72 16.16 -1.68
C GLU A 132 16.36 14.98 -2.58
N PHE A 133 16.85 15.00 -3.83
CA PHE A 133 16.55 13.98 -4.84
C PHE A 133 17.72 13.02 -4.99
N HIS A 134 17.39 11.73 -5.04
CA HIS A 134 18.37 10.66 -5.19
C HIS A 134 18.02 9.81 -6.42
N ALA A 135 18.89 9.86 -7.45
CA ALA A 135 18.83 8.94 -8.60
C ALA A 135 19.39 7.56 -8.18
N LEU A 136 18.74 6.94 -7.21
CA LEU A 136 19.20 5.74 -6.50
C LEU A 136 17.99 4.92 -6.08
N GLY A 137 18.08 3.61 -6.17
CA GLY A 137 17.05 2.71 -5.63
C GLY A 137 17.42 2.22 -4.24
N LEU A 138 16.40 1.95 -3.41
CA LEU A 138 16.58 1.27 -2.13
C LEU A 138 16.15 -0.20 -2.26
N SER A 139 16.94 -1.11 -1.69
CA SER A 139 16.74 -2.55 -1.78
C SER A 139 17.32 -3.27 -0.56
N ASP A 140 17.26 -4.59 -0.56
CA ASP A 140 17.84 -5.47 0.47
C ASP A 140 19.36 -5.57 0.43
N LEU A 141 19.96 -5.34 -0.75
CA LEU A 141 21.42 -5.39 -0.97
C LEU A 141 21.85 -4.22 -1.88
N PRO A 142 23.05 -3.66 -1.64
CA PRO A 142 23.63 -2.68 -2.54
C PRO A 142 24.15 -3.34 -3.83
N GLY A 143 24.26 -2.55 -4.89
CA GLY A 143 24.85 -2.94 -6.17
C GLY A 143 24.06 -2.46 -7.36
N ASP A 144 24.56 -2.78 -8.55
CA ASP A 144 23.90 -2.42 -9.79
C ASP A 144 22.93 -3.52 -10.21
N ARG A 145 21.80 -3.12 -10.80
CA ARG A 145 20.78 -4.04 -11.27
C ARG A 145 20.13 -3.51 -12.54
N THR A 146 19.92 -4.39 -13.51
CA THR A 146 19.08 -4.05 -14.66
C THR A 146 17.63 -3.97 -14.22
N MET A 147 17.01 -2.82 -14.43
CA MET A 147 15.58 -2.56 -14.22
C MET A 147 14.91 -2.17 -15.53
N TYR A 148 13.59 -2.12 -15.53
CA TYR A 148 12.79 -1.87 -16.72
C TYR A 148 11.78 -0.77 -16.43
N TYR A 149 11.69 0.20 -17.35
CA TYR A 149 10.58 1.15 -17.36
C TYR A 149 9.71 0.92 -18.61
N PHE A 150 8.48 1.38 -18.56
CA PHE A 150 7.48 1.16 -19.61
C PHE A 150 7.03 2.52 -20.15
N PRO A 151 7.47 2.93 -21.37
CA PRO A 151 7.22 4.28 -21.92
C PRO A 151 5.75 4.67 -22.02
N ASP A 152 4.86 3.69 -22.23
CA ASP A 152 3.41 3.90 -22.30
C ASP A 152 2.73 3.92 -20.92
N HIS A 153 3.52 3.64 -19.86
CA HIS A 153 3.11 3.63 -18.45
C HIS A 153 4.24 4.21 -17.59
N ASP A 154 4.47 5.50 -17.74
CA ASP A 154 5.59 6.28 -17.17
C ASP A 154 5.66 6.23 -15.63
N LYS A 155 4.64 5.70 -14.96
CA LYS A 155 4.65 5.45 -13.51
C LYS A 155 5.17 4.06 -13.14
N LEU A 156 5.35 3.17 -14.11
CA LEU A 156 5.72 1.79 -13.85
C LEU A 156 7.21 1.56 -14.07
N THR A 157 7.91 1.19 -13.00
CA THR A 157 9.31 0.75 -13.02
C THR A 157 9.45 -0.49 -12.15
N CYS A 158 9.98 -1.58 -12.71
CA CYS A 158 10.13 -2.83 -11.96
C CYS A 158 11.38 -3.63 -12.38
N ASP A 159 11.71 -4.68 -11.64
CA ASP A 159 12.86 -5.56 -11.87
C ASP A 159 12.58 -6.69 -12.89
N THR A 160 11.40 -6.71 -13.50
CA THR A 160 11.02 -7.71 -14.50
C THR A 160 10.55 -7.06 -15.81
N PRO A 161 10.99 -7.56 -16.99
CA PRO A 161 10.53 -7.06 -18.28
C PRO A 161 9.13 -7.56 -18.66
N ARG A 162 8.51 -8.42 -17.84
CA ARG A 162 7.26 -9.12 -18.18
C ARG A 162 6.05 -8.39 -17.61
N HIS A 163 5.57 -7.42 -18.36
CA HIS A 163 4.21 -6.89 -18.20
C HIS A 163 3.42 -7.20 -19.46
N GLU A 164 2.25 -7.82 -19.34
CA GLU A 164 1.44 -8.26 -20.47
C GLU A 164 1.18 -7.10 -21.46
N GLY A 165 1.74 -7.22 -22.67
CA GLY A 165 1.49 -6.30 -23.78
C GLY A 165 2.24 -4.96 -23.71
N LEU A 166 3.11 -4.72 -22.73
CA LEU A 166 3.89 -3.51 -22.60
C LEU A 166 5.31 -3.66 -23.12
N ALA A 167 5.81 -2.64 -23.83
CA ALA A 167 7.19 -2.57 -24.27
C ALA A 167 8.09 -2.11 -23.11
N ALA A 168 8.96 -3.00 -22.64
CA ALA A 168 9.91 -2.72 -21.58
C ALA A 168 11.22 -2.17 -22.13
N VAL A 169 11.76 -1.12 -21.53
CA VAL A 169 13.07 -0.55 -21.85
C VAL A 169 14.00 -0.77 -20.66
N PRO A 170 15.09 -1.54 -20.83
CA PRO A 170 16.04 -1.79 -19.75
C PRO A 170 16.91 -0.55 -19.48
N PHE A 171 17.31 -0.39 -18.21
CA PHE A 171 18.32 0.56 -17.77
C PHE A 171 19.08 0.00 -16.56
N GLU A 172 20.30 0.45 -16.34
CA GLU A 172 21.08 0.10 -15.15
C GLU A 172 20.72 1.03 -14.00
N ALA A 173 20.31 0.43 -12.88
CA ALA A 173 19.93 1.10 -11.66
C ALA A 173 20.99 0.84 -10.57
N HIS A 174 21.42 1.91 -9.90
CA HIS A 174 22.25 1.81 -8.71
C HIS A 174 21.36 1.63 -7.47
N LEU A 175 21.65 0.63 -6.66
CA LEU A 175 20.87 0.30 -5.45
C LEU A 175 21.75 0.38 -4.21
N THR A 176 21.14 0.80 -3.10
CA THR A 176 21.72 0.71 -1.75
C THR A 176 20.67 0.21 -0.75
N THR A 177 21.06 0.02 0.51
CA THR A 177 20.11 -0.27 1.59
C THR A 177 19.73 1.01 2.32
N LEU A 178 18.54 1.05 2.94
CA LEU A 178 18.14 2.21 3.74
C LEU A 178 19.06 2.40 4.95
N ASP A 179 19.50 1.28 5.58
CA ASP A 179 20.44 1.32 6.70
C ASP A 179 21.78 1.96 6.29
N ALA A 180 22.34 1.57 5.13
CA ALA A 180 23.60 2.13 4.65
C ALA A 180 23.45 3.63 4.31
N PHE A 181 22.39 4.00 3.59
CA PHE A 181 22.12 5.40 3.25
C PHE A 181 21.98 6.28 4.50
N CYS A 182 21.24 5.82 5.50
CA CYS A 182 21.07 6.56 6.75
C CYS A 182 22.39 6.64 7.54
N GLY A 183 23.15 5.55 7.60
CA GLY A 183 24.44 5.51 8.28
C GLY A 183 25.46 6.49 7.67
N GLU A 184 25.56 6.54 6.35
CA GLU A 184 26.46 7.46 5.63
C GLU A 184 26.12 8.94 5.84
N ARG A 185 24.86 9.26 6.10
CA ARG A 185 24.36 10.62 6.27
C ARG A 185 24.14 11.03 7.73
N GLY A 186 24.38 10.12 8.68
CA GLY A 186 24.12 10.36 10.09
C GLY A 186 22.64 10.54 10.41
N ILE A 187 21.76 9.89 9.65
CA ILE A 187 20.32 9.88 9.90
C ILE A 187 20.03 8.80 10.94
N GLU A 188 19.69 9.23 12.14
CA GLU A 188 19.46 8.32 13.27
C GLU A 188 18.02 7.82 13.37
N ALA A 189 17.05 8.58 12.86
CA ALA A 189 15.63 8.23 12.90
C ALA A 189 14.85 8.83 11.72
N ILE A 190 13.77 8.17 11.35
CA ILE A 190 12.85 8.54 10.27
C ILE A 190 11.44 8.67 10.86
N ASP A 191 10.80 9.82 10.66
CA ASP A 191 9.43 10.01 11.11
C ASP A 191 8.42 9.31 10.19
N PHE A 192 8.67 9.35 8.87
CA PHE A 192 7.79 8.70 7.91
C PHE A 192 8.58 8.10 6.74
N LEU A 193 8.42 6.82 6.51
CA LEU A 193 8.96 6.07 5.37
C LEU A 193 7.82 5.66 4.44
N LYS A 194 7.73 6.25 3.25
CA LYS A 194 6.87 5.76 2.18
C LYS A 194 7.65 4.82 1.27
N ILE A 195 7.05 3.71 0.90
CA ILE A 195 7.62 2.71 -0.01
C ILE A 195 6.57 2.36 -1.05
N ASP A 196 6.88 2.67 -2.31
CA ASP A 196 6.00 2.44 -3.45
C ASP A 196 6.90 2.13 -4.65
N VAL A 197 7.30 0.87 -4.74
CA VAL A 197 8.33 0.38 -5.66
C VAL A 197 7.87 -0.85 -6.45
N GLU A 198 6.56 -0.91 -6.70
CA GLU A 198 5.92 -1.83 -7.62
C GLU A 198 6.26 -3.31 -7.35
N GLY A 199 6.13 -3.71 -6.06
CA GLY A 199 6.31 -5.08 -5.58
C GLY A 199 7.66 -5.38 -4.93
N ALA A 200 8.60 -4.43 -4.91
CA ALA A 200 9.89 -4.60 -4.23
C ALA A 200 9.93 -4.01 -2.80
N GLU A 201 8.78 -3.60 -2.23
CA GLU A 201 8.63 -2.99 -0.90
C GLU A 201 9.29 -3.83 0.19
N HIS A 202 9.12 -5.14 0.13
CA HIS A 202 9.70 -6.10 1.06
C HIS A 202 11.24 -6.09 1.04
N ARG A 203 11.87 -5.75 -0.10
CA ARG A 203 13.34 -5.63 -0.19
C ARG A 203 13.79 -4.35 0.48
N VAL A 204 13.07 -3.24 0.29
CA VAL A 204 13.36 -1.97 0.98
C VAL A 204 13.27 -2.17 2.49
N LEU A 205 12.23 -2.85 2.98
CA LEU A 205 12.07 -3.18 4.41
C LEU A 205 13.20 -4.07 4.93
N LYS A 206 13.66 -5.06 4.15
CA LYS A 206 14.83 -5.88 4.51
C LYS A 206 16.12 -5.06 4.58
N GLY A 207 16.29 -4.08 3.69
CA GLY A 207 17.41 -3.14 3.69
C GLY A 207 17.34 -2.06 4.77
N ALA A 208 16.23 -2.00 5.51
CA ALA A 208 16.00 -1.12 6.65
C ALA A 208 16.05 -1.88 7.99
N ARG A 209 16.56 -3.11 8.00
CA ARG A 209 16.47 -4.01 9.16
C ARG A 209 17.04 -3.42 10.44
N GLY A 210 18.20 -2.77 10.36
CA GLY A 210 18.83 -2.14 11.52
C GLY A 210 17.98 -1.02 12.12
N LEU A 211 17.41 -0.17 11.27
CA LEU A 211 16.50 0.90 11.70
C LEU A 211 15.20 0.34 12.28
N LEU A 212 14.65 -0.73 11.70
CA LEU A 212 13.45 -1.40 12.21
C LEU A 212 13.69 -2.04 13.57
N GLU A 213 14.78 -2.81 13.73
CA GLU A 213 15.14 -3.48 14.99
C GLU A 213 15.47 -2.49 16.11
N ALA A 214 15.93 -1.28 15.76
CA ALA A 214 16.24 -0.20 16.71
C ALA A 214 15.07 0.74 17.00
N ASP A 215 13.86 0.48 16.44
CA ASP A 215 12.65 1.33 16.56
C ASP A 215 12.89 2.78 16.07
N ARG A 216 13.69 2.92 14.99
CA ARG A 216 14.09 4.23 14.44
C ARG A 216 13.19 4.73 13.31
N ILE A 217 12.09 4.05 13.01
CA ILE A 217 11.09 4.47 12.03
C ILE A 217 9.74 4.59 12.74
N ALA A 218 9.17 5.80 12.77
CA ALA A 218 7.91 6.03 13.49
C ALA A 218 6.68 5.60 12.70
N CYS A 219 6.64 5.88 11.38
CA CYS A 219 5.58 5.45 10.48
C CYS A 219 6.17 4.85 9.20
N ILE A 220 5.52 3.82 8.68
CA ILE A 220 5.83 3.22 7.37
C ILE A 220 4.54 3.16 6.57
N GLN A 221 4.57 3.62 5.33
CA GLN A 221 3.51 3.38 4.35
C GLN A 221 4.05 2.49 3.25
N PHE A 222 3.30 1.47 2.87
CA PHE A 222 3.66 0.60 1.75
C PHE A 222 2.46 0.23 0.90
N GLU A 223 2.73 -0.05 -0.38
CA GLU A 223 1.73 -0.58 -1.30
C GLU A 223 1.68 -2.11 -1.25
N TYR A 224 0.47 -2.65 -1.36
CA TYR A 224 0.22 -4.08 -1.52
C TYR A 224 -0.75 -4.31 -2.69
N GLY A 225 -0.51 -5.36 -3.47
CA GLY A 225 -1.38 -5.70 -4.59
C GLY A 225 -0.94 -6.94 -5.36
N ALA A 226 -1.33 -7.01 -6.63
CA ALA A 226 -1.09 -8.16 -7.50
C ALA A 226 0.40 -8.48 -7.74
N PHE A 227 1.31 -7.53 -7.54
CA PHE A 227 2.76 -7.78 -7.59
C PHE A 227 3.23 -8.83 -6.58
N SER A 228 2.51 -8.99 -5.46
CA SER A 228 2.77 -10.03 -4.46
C SER A 228 2.74 -11.45 -5.04
N ILE A 229 1.98 -11.68 -6.11
CA ILE A 229 1.95 -12.97 -6.82
C ILE A 229 3.31 -13.27 -7.47
N GLN A 230 3.97 -12.26 -8.04
CA GLN A 230 5.25 -12.42 -8.72
C GLN A 230 6.41 -12.53 -7.73
N THR A 231 6.40 -11.68 -6.70
CA THR A 231 7.45 -11.63 -5.67
C THR A 231 7.31 -12.75 -4.65
N ARG A 232 6.13 -13.36 -4.53
CA ARG A 232 5.77 -14.36 -3.51
C ARG A 232 5.93 -13.84 -2.08
N PHE A 233 5.76 -12.53 -1.92
CA PHE A 233 5.74 -11.89 -0.61
C PHE A 233 4.31 -11.38 -0.38
N LEU A 234 3.61 -12.08 0.51
CA LEU A 234 2.19 -11.90 0.76
C LEU A 234 1.93 -10.80 1.79
N LEU A 235 0.70 -10.33 1.90
CA LEU A 235 0.30 -9.43 2.98
C LEU A 235 0.60 -10.05 4.36
N LYS A 236 0.42 -11.36 4.48
CA LYS A 236 0.81 -12.13 5.67
C LYS A 236 2.27 -11.89 6.05
N ASP A 237 3.18 -11.92 5.07
CA ASP A 237 4.62 -11.78 5.33
C ASP A 237 4.95 -10.35 5.82
N TYR A 238 4.25 -9.32 5.34
CA TYR A 238 4.37 -7.96 5.89
C TYR A 238 3.90 -7.88 7.34
N PHE A 239 2.79 -8.55 7.68
CA PHE A 239 2.32 -8.62 9.06
C PHE A 239 3.30 -9.39 9.95
N GLU A 240 3.86 -10.50 9.50
CA GLU A 240 4.88 -11.26 10.24
C GLU A 240 6.16 -10.43 10.46
N LEU A 241 6.57 -9.65 9.46
CA LEU A 241 7.77 -8.80 9.56
C LEU A 241 7.58 -7.61 10.50
N LEU A 242 6.40 -6.99 10.51
CA LEU A 242 6.20 -5.66 11.11
C LEU A 242 5.36 -5.68 12.39
N SER A 243 4.48 -6.66 12.60
CA SER A 243 3.48 -6.61 13.68
C SER A 243 4.06 -6.77 15.08
N GLU A 244 5.30 -7.24 15.24
CA GLU A 244 5.97 -7.24 16.54
C GLU A 244 6.12 -5.80 17.08
N ARG A 245 6.51 -4.86 16.20
CA ARG A 245 6.85 -3.48 16.54
C ARG A 245 5.80 -2.46 16.16
N PHE A 246 5.01 -2.75 15.13
CA PHE A 246 4.06 -1.81 14.54
C PHE A 246 2.61 -2.29 14.69
N VAL A 247 1.68 -1.35 14.78
CA VAL A 247 0.28 -1.58 14.45
C VAL A 247 0.07 -1.26 12.97
N ILE A 248 -0.63 -2.14 12.25
CA ILE A 248 -0.77 -2.07 10.80
C ILE A 248 -2.23 -1.77 10.48
N GLY A 249 -2.48 -0.86 9.55
CA GLY A 249 -3.82 -0.53 9.09
C GLY A 249 -3.89 -0.28 7.60
N LYS A 250 -5.01 -0.67 6.99
CA LYS A 250 -5.35 -0.35 5.62
C LYS A 250 -5.83 1.10 5.53
N ILE A 251 -5.34 1.84 4.54
CA ILE A 251 -5.71 3.23 4.31
C ILE A 251 -7.03 3.29 3.53
N PHE A 252 -7.96 4.10 4.02
CA PHE A 252 -9.19 4.50 3.35
C PHE A 252 -9.24 6.02 3.20
N PRO A 253 -10.11 6.58 2.35
CA PRO A 253 -10.13 8.03 2.09
C PRO A 253 -10.31 8.91 3.31
N ASP A 254 -10.97 8.40 4.36
CA ASP A 254 -11.35 9.16 5.56
C ASP A 254 -10.81 8.59 6.88
N HIS A 255 -10.16 7.42 6.86
CA HIS A 255 -9.60 6.80 8.07
C HIS A 255 -8.56 5.72 7.75
N VAL A 256 -7.89 5.23 8.78
CA VAL A 256 -7.06 4.03 8.71
C VAL A 256 -7.69 2.92 9.54
N ALA A 257 -8.01 1.81 8.90
CA ALA A 257 -8.56 0.62 9.56
C ALA A 257 -7.43 -0.26 10.11
N PHE A 258 -7.03 0.01 11.37
CA PHE A 258 -6.04 -0.81 12.07
C PHE A 258 -6.61 -2.15 12.51
N GLY A 259 -5.87 -3.23 12.26
CA GLY A 259 -6.27 -4.60 12.63
C GLY A 259 -5.12 -5.59 12.59
N GLY A 260 -5.39 -6.83 13.01
CA GLY A 260 -4.48 -7.95 12.80
C GLY A 260 -4.65 -8.54 11.40
N TYR A 261 -3.70 -9.41 11.01
CA TYR A 261 -3.84 -10.18 9.78
C TYR A 261 -5.02 -11.15 9.86
N ASP A 262 -5.80 -11.20 8.81
CA ASP A 262 -6.80 -12.24 8.55
C ASP A 262 -6.61 -12.74 7.11
N TRP A 263 -6.70 -14.06 6.89
CA TRP A 263 -6.47 -14.66 5.58
C TRP A 263 -7.45 -14.13 4.49
N THR A 264 -8.61 -13.60 4.89
CA THR A 264 -9.58 -13.00 3.95
C THR A 264 -9.12 -11.64 3.41
N THR A 265 -8.11 -11.03 4.02
CA THR A 265 -7.49 -9.78 3.53
C THR A 265 -6.40 -10.04 2.48
N GLU A 266 -6.03 -11.32 2.25
CA GLU A 266 -5.12 -11.75 1.19
C GLU A 266 -5.85 -11.79 -0.16
N ASP A 267 -6.27 -10.63 -0.63
CA ASP A 267 -7.13 -10.48 -1.81
C ASP A 267 -6.40 -10.02 -3.08
N PHE A 268 -5.08 -9.74 -2.97
CA PHE A 268 -4.21 -9.23 -4.05
C PHE A 268 -4.73 -7.95 -4.72
N ARG A 269 -5.59 -7.20 -4.01
CA ARG A 269 -6.13 -5.94 -4.48
C ARG A 269 -5.19 -4.81 -4.14
N PHE A 270 -5.03 -3.91 -5.09
CA PHE A 270 -4.27 -2.68 -4.89
C PHE A 270 -4.75 -1.96 -3.63
N SER A 271 -3.86 -1.70 -2.70
CA SER A 271 -4.18 -1.07 -1.42
C SER A 271 -2.93 -0.45 -0.80
N ASN A 272 -3.09 0.69 -0.16
CA ASN A 272 -2.06 1.28 0.68
C ASN A 272 -2.26 0.90 2.14
N TYR A 273 -1.19 0.54 2.81
CA TYR A 273 -1.15 0.25 4.24
C TYR A 273 -0.25 1.24 4.96
N VAL A 274 -0.60 1.59 6.19
CA VAL A 274 0.27 2.36 7.08
C VAL A 274 0.54 1.57 8.36
N CYS A 275 1.81 1.55 8.75
CA CYS A 275 2.28 0.98 9.99
C CYS A 275 2.70 2.12 10.92
N VAL A 276 2.27 2.06 12.17
CA VAL A 276 2.67 3.03 13.22
C VAL A 276 3.38 2.27 14.32
N LEU A 277 4.57 2.75 14.68
CA LEU A 277 5.34 2.19 15.79
C LEU A 277 4.47 2.16 17.07
N LYS A 278 4.47 1.05 17.80
CA LYS A 278 3.61 0.85 18.98
C LYS A 278 3.86 1.88 20.08
N GLU A 279 5.10 2.37 20.16
CA GLU A 279 5.55 3.43 21.06
C GLU A 279 5.03 4.82 20.68
N ARG A 280 4.36 4.95 19.50
CA ARG A 280 3.74 6.19 19.02
C ARG A 280 2.21 6.09 18.94
N PRO A 281 1.52 5.82 20.08
CA PRO A 281 0.06 5.74 20.10
C PRO A 281 -0.63 7.08 19.78
N ASP A 282 0.09 8.20 19.87
CA ASP A 282 -0.35 9.53 19.43
C ASP A 282 -0.64 9.55 17.92
N LEU A 283 0.31 9.04 17.10
CA LEU A 283 0.15 8.97 15.64
C LEU A 283 -0.98 8.00 15.24
N GLN A 284 -1.09 6.87 15.96
CA GLN A 284 -2.16 5.92 15.71
C GLN A 284 -3.55 6.55 15.94
N ARG A 285 -3.72 7.33 17.02
CA ARG A 285 -4.99 8.02 17.31
C ARG A 285 -5.34 9.04 16.22
N MET A 286 -4.35 9.80 15.72
CA MET A 286 -4.56 10.78 14.64
C MET A 286 -5.07 10.14 13.37
N LEU A 287 -4.65 8.89 13.07
CA LEU A 287 -4.97 8.18 11.83
C LEU A 287 -6.30 7.42 11.90
N ARG A 288 -6.79 7.06 13.07
CA ARG A 288 -8.05 6.28 13.20
C ARG A 288 -9.30 7.05 12.73
N GLY A 289 -9.32 8.34 12.81
CA GLY A 289 -10.47 9.17 12.42
C GLY A 289 -11.31 9.59 13.60
#